data_9d922d3acf187f1854d874071175ca3b
#
_entry.id   9d922d3acf187f1854d874071175ca3b
#
_cell.length_a   1.000
_cell.length_b   1.000
_cell.length_c   1.000
_cell.angle_alpha   90.00
_cell.angle_beta   90.00
_cell.angle_gamma   90.00
#
_symmetry.space_group_name_H-M   'P 1'
#
loop_
_entity.id
_entity.type
_entity.pdbx_description
1 polymer ?
#
loop_
_entity_poly.entity_id
_entity_poly.type
_entity_poly.pdbx_seq_one_letter_code
_entity_poly.pdbx_strand_id
1 'polypeptide(L)'
;MTLTVRPRTIFKTKRHNMGLMSEHVEHGFGPVWDGESRALILGSMPSPKSRAAAFYYMHPQNRFWPVMQALFANSADPTDAVGDLPESRRAFALRHHIALWDVIASCDITGASDASIRNAVPNDLAPILRDAPIAHIFATGAKSAQLYRKLIEPRLTEAGIAIGMTQLPSTSPANASMRLPDLITAYREAFQKANVLENAYWKN
;
A
#
# COMPACT_ATOMS: atom_id res chain seq x y z
N MET A 1 -73.62 -11.39 14.49
CA MET A 1 -72.68 -10.24 14.46
C MET A 1 -71.32 -10.77 14.12
N THR A 2 -70.91 -10.63 12.85
CA THR A 2 -69.67 -11.19 12.32
C THR A 2 -68.67 -10.05 12.15
N LEU A 3 -67.59 -10.05 12.93
CA LEU A 3 -66.55 -9.04 12.90
C LEU A 3 -65.54 -9.37 11.77
N THR A 4 -65.58 -8.52 10.74
CA THR A 4 -64.62 -8.59 9.59
C THR A 4 -63.32 -7.89 9.99
N VAL A 5 -62.22 -8.65 10.15
CA VAL A 5 -60.88 -8.12 10.37
C VAL A 5 -60.27 -7.70 9.05
N ARG A 6 -59.91 -6.42 8.89
CA ARG A 6 -59.19 -5.91 7.72
C ARG A 6 -57.70 -6.22 7.85
N PRO A 7 -57.00 -6.61 6.76
CA PRO A 7 -55.55 -6.88 6.80
C PRO A 7 -54.77 -5.58 6.93
N ARG A 8 -53.76 -5.58 7.82
CA ARG A 8 -52.79 -4.51 7.98
C ARG A 8 -51.84 -4.43 6.76
N THR A 9 -51.85 -3.29 6.08
CA THR A 9 -50.92 -2.96 5.01
C THR A 9 -49.50 -2.83 5.62
N ILE A 10 -48.59 -3.74 5.23
CA ILE A 10 -47.17 -3.67 5.62
C ILE A 10 -46.52 -2.66 4.69
N PHE A 11 -46.19 -1.48 5.20
CA PHE A 11 -45.31 -0.53 4.49
C PHE A 11 -43.91 -1.14 4.39
N LYS A 12 -43.52 -1.61 3.18
CA LYS A 12 -42.14 -1.90 2.85
C LYS A 12 -41.37 -0.58 2.85
N THR A 13 -40.63 -0.31 3.90
CA THR A 13 -39.63 0.77 3.94
C THR A 13 -38.60 0.47 2.86
N LYS A 14 -38.57 1.24 1.79
CA LYS A 14 -37.46 1.27 0.81
C LYS A 14 -36.20 1.63 1.62
N ARG A 15 -35.28 0.67 1.80
CA ARG A 15 -33.92 0.98 2.20
C ARG A 15 -33.36 1.92 1.13
N HIS A 16 -33.18 3.18 1.46
CA HIS A 16 -32.41 4.10 0.66
C HIS A 16 -30.99 3.52 0.65
N ASN A 17 -30.58 3.09 -0.53
CA ASN A 17 -29.20 2.74 -0.81
C ASN A 17 -28.44 4.08 -0.77
N MET A 18 -27.94 4.46 0.41
CA MET A 18 -26.97 5.57 0.54
C MET A 18 -25.70 5.07 -0.15
N GLY A 19 -25.60 5.34 -1.44
CA GLY A 19 -24.38 5.14 -2.19
C GLY A 19 -23.25 5.84 -1.43
N LEU A 20 -22.16 5.12 -1.16
CA LEU A 20 -20.97 5.71 -0.58
C LEU A 20 -20.60 6.95 -1.38
N MET A 21 -20.68 8.12 -0.75
CA MET A 21 -20.31 9.39 -1.38
C MET A 21 -18.78 9.46 -1.50
N SER A 22 -18.31 10.12 -2.53
CA SER A 22 -16.89 10.48 -2.64
C SER A 22 -16.54 11.48 -1.55
N GLU A 23 -15.44 11.25 -0.86
CA GLU A 23 -14.89 12.15 0.16
C GLU A 23 -13.49 12.60 -0.24
N HIS A 24 -13.13 13.82 0.11
CA HIS A 24 -11.75 14.29 0.02
C HIS A 24 -10.95 13.71 1.19
N VAL A 25 -9.82 13.09 0.90
CA VAL A 25 -8.95 12.49 1.92
C VAL A 25 -7.51 12.93 1.75
N GLU A 26 -6.86 13.20 2.88
CA GLU A 26 -5.44 13.45 2.99
C GLU A 26 -4.71 12.15 3.39
N HIS A 27 -3.42 12.04 3.00
CA HIS A 27 -2.56 10.92 3.39
C HIS A 27 -2.42 10.84 4.91
N GLY A 28 -2.17 11.97 5.55
CA GLY A 28 -2.25 12.15 7.00
C GLY A 28 -1.01 11.77 7.81
N PHE A 29 -0.01 11.12 7.21
CA PHE A 29 1.25 10.76 7.88
C PHE A 29 2.41 10.72 6.87
N GLY A 30 3.67 10.80 7.38
CA GLY A 30 4.85 10.88 6.55
C GLY A 30 5.42 9.52 6.11
N PRO A 31 6.43 9.53 5.24
CA PRO A 31 7.11 8.33 4.78
C PRO A 31 7.92 7.65 5.89
N VAL A 32 8.21 6.37 5.69
CA VAL A 32 9.21 5.61 6.44
C VAL A 32 10.46 5.53 5.57
N TRP A 33 11.55 6.08 6.02
CA TRP A 33 12.86 5.97 5.36
C TRP A 33 13.98 6.47 6.29
N ASP A 34 15.21 6.19 5.92
CA ASP A 34 16.45 6.72 6.48
C ASP A 34 17.55 6.82 5.41
N GLY A 35 18.73 7.28 5.78
CA GLY A 35 19.87 7.42 4.86
C GLY A 35 20.46 6.10 4.36
N GLU A 36 19.96 4.96 4.84
CA GLU A 36 20.38 3.61 4.43
C GLU A 36 19.33 2.90 3.55
N SER A 37 18.19 3.54 3.34
CA SER A 37 17.10 2.98 2.53
C SER A 37 17.52 2.82 1.07
N ARG A 38 17.27 1.64 0.47
CA ARG A 38 17.69 1.28 -0.89
C ARG A 38 16.54 0.91 -1.82
N ALA A 39 15.42 0.47 -1.28
CA ALA A 39 14.21 0.15 -2.02
C ALA A 39 13.06 1.01 -1.52
N LEU A 40 12.35 1.71 -2.43
CA LEU A 40 11.15 2.47 -2.07
C LEU A 40 9.91 1.71 -2.53
N ILE A 41 9.05 1.34 -1.60
CA ILE A 41 7.77 0.68 -1.90
C ILE A 41 6.65 1.71 -1.82
N LEU A 42 5.87 1.81 -2.89
CA LEU A 42 4.76 2.76 -3.01
C LEU A 42 3.41 2.03 -3.09
N GLY A 43 2.48 2.39 -2.19
CA GLY A 43 1.06 2.16 -2.40
C GLY A 43 0.42 3.26 -3.26
N SER A 44 -0.89 3.19 -3.47
CA SER A 44 -1.65 4.25 -4.13
C SER A 44 -2.03 5.36 -3.15
N MET A 45 -2.78 5.00 -2.12
CA MET A 45 -3.30 5.82 -1.02
C MET A 45 -3.55 4.92 0.19
N PRO A 46 -3.26 5.35 1.43
CA PRO A 46 -3.50 4.50 2.58
C PRO A 46 -4.99 4.21 2.78
N SER A 47 -5.30 2.96 3.09
CA SER A 47 -6.67 2.54 3.42
C SER A 47 -7.19 3.28 4.67
N PRO A 48 -8.52 3.34 4.91
CA PRO A 48 -9.06 3.93 6.15
C PRO A 48 -8.45 3.35 7.43
N LYS A 49 -8.14 2.04 7.46
CA LYS A 49 -7.46 1.40 8.59
C LYS A 49 -6.02 1.86 8.74
N SER A 50 -5.31 2.05 7.63
CA SER A 50 -3.93 2.57 7.62
C SER A 50 -3.91 4.03 8.07
N ARG A 51 -4.85 4.88 7.61
CA ARG A 51 -4.98 6.26 8.07
C ARG A 51 -5.29 6.36 9.56
N ALA A 52 -6.21 5.53 10.05
CA ALA A 52 -6.55 5.49 11.49
C ALA A 52 -5.37 5.06 12.38
N ALA A 53 -4.50 4.19 11.87
CA ALA A 53 -3.28 3.76 12.57
C ALA A 53 -2.06 4.66 12.29
N ALA A 54 -2.20 5.67 11.43
CA ALA A 54 -1.12 6.52 10.92
C ALA A 54 0.10 5.69 10.43
N PHE A 55 -0.16 4.53 9.80
CA PHE A 55 0.91 3.64 9.33
C PHE A 55 0.47 2.77 8.14
N TYR A 56 1.47 2.22 7.41
CA TYR A 56 1.31 1.52 6.14
C TYR A 56 0.75 0.10 6.30
N TYR A 57 -0.17 -0.28 5.41
CA TYR A 57 -0.69 -1.65 5.26
C TYR A 57 -1.30 -2.23 6.55
N MET A 58 -1.99 -1.39 7.36
CA MET A 58 -2.55 -1.78 8.67
C MET A 58 -3.93 -2.47 8.60
N HIS A 59 -4.48 -2.69 7.40
CA HIS A 59 -5.69 -3.50 7.31
C HIS A 59 -5.38 -4.95 7.74
N PRO A 60 -6.13 -5.58 8.66
CA PRO A 60 -5.80 -6.90 9.22
C PRO A 60 -5.62 -8.01 8.18
N GLN A 61 -6.34 -7.93 7.06
CA GLN A 61 -6.25 -8.90 5.97
C GLN A 61 -5.25 -8.49 4.87
N ASN A 62 -4.52 -7.40 5.05
CA ASN A 62 -3.49 -7.03 4.08
C ASN A 62 -2.29 -7.97 4.21
N ARG A 63 -1.83 -8.51 3.09
CA ARG A 63 -0.76 -9.52 3.04
C ARG A 63 0.64 -8.90 2.90
N PHE A 64 0.76 -7.57 2.91
CA PHE A 64 2.06 -6.90 2.75
C PHE A 64 3.06 -7.33 3.83
N TRP A 65 2.71 -7.20 5.09
CA TRP A 65 3.61 -7.55 6.18
C TRP A 65 3.94 -9.05 6.25
N PRO A 66 3.00 -9.97 6.03
CA PRO A 66 3.33 -11.39 5.83
C PRO A 66 4.29 -11.67 4.66
N VAL A 67 4.18 -10.93 3.54
CA VAL A 67 5.14 -11.03 2.44
C VAL A 67 6.51 -10.53 2.86
N MET A 68 6.60 -9.36 3.50
CA MET A 68 7.87 -8.81 3.99
C MET A 68 8.54 -9.74 5.00
N GLN A 69 7.78 -10.31 5.93
CA GLN A 69 8.27 -11.32 6.87
C GLN A 69 8.90 -12.52 6.14
N ALA A 70 8.22 -13.05 5.13
CA ALA A 70 8.68 -14.22 4.39
C ALA A 70 9.89 -13.94 3.48
N LEU A 71 10.12 -12.70 3.09
CA LEU A 71 11.23 -12.32 2.22
C LEU A 71 12.48 -11.95 2.99
N PHE A 72 12.36 -11.26 4.09
CA PHE A 72 13.45 -10.53 4.71
C PHE A 72 13.79 -11.01 6.13
N ALA A 73 12.81 -11.51 6.89
CA ALA A 73 13.09 -11.92 8.27
C ALA A 73 14.09 -13.09 8.31
N ASN A 74 15.10 -12.94 9.17
CA ASN A 74 16.00 -14.04 9.48
C ASN A 74 15.32 -15.04 10.41
N SER A 75 14.96 -16.21 9.88
CA SER A 75 14.30 -17.27 10.67
C SER A 75 15.12 -17.77 11.85
N ALA A 76 16.44 -17.57 11.84
CA ALA A 76 17.34 -17.92 12.94
C ALA A 76 17.38 -16.85 14.05
N ASP A 77 16.83 -15.66 13.82
CA ASP A 77 16.77 -14.57 14.79
C ASP A 77 15.31 -14.20 15.09
N PRO A 78 14.74 -14.66 16.22
CA PRO A 78 13.37 -14.32 16.60
C PRO A 78 13.12 -12.80 16.77
N THR A 79 14.17 -12.00 16.98
CA THR A 79 14.05 -10.54 17.13
C THR A 79 13.87 -9.85 15.78
N ASP A 80 14.16 -10.53 14.68
CA ASP A 80 13.94 -10.03 13.31
C ASP A 80 12.53 -10.30 12.79
N ALA A 81 11.54 -10.29 13.66
CA ALA A 81 10.13 -10.41 13.29
C ALA A 81 9.53 -9.05 12.95
N VAL A 82 8.56 -9.04 12.00
CA VAL A 82 7.83 -7.83 11.61
C VAL A 82 7.06 -7.22 12.79
N GLY A 83 6.44 -8.05 13.65
CA GLY A 83 5.54 -7.60 14.71
C GLY A 83 4.22 -7.02 14.19
N ASP A 84 3.37 -6.56 15.11
CA ASP A 84 2.01 -6.10 14.78
C ASP A 84 1.83 -4.57 14.95
N LEU A 85 2.73 -3.93 15.68
CA LEU A 85 2.65 -2.50 15.97
C LEU A 85 3.35 -1.66 14.89
N PRO A 86 2.92 -0.41 14.65
CA PRO A 86 3.56 0.51 13.72
C PRO A 86 5.07 0.65 13.97
N GLU A 87 5.50 0.74 15.23
CA GLU A 87 6.90 0.93 15.61
C GLU A 87 7.76 -0.29 15.23
N SER A 88 7.28 -1.51 15.49
CA SER A 88 7.99 -2.74 15.12
C SER A 88 8.08 -2.91 13.59
N ARG A 89 7.01 -2.58 12.87
CA ARG A 89 6.98 -2.58 11.40
C ARG A 89 7.90 -1.53 10.79
N ARG A 90 7.96 -0.34 11.39
CA ARG A 90 8.92 0.70 11.00
C ARG A 90 10.36 0.21 11.20
N ALA A 91 10.67 -0.31 12.39
CA ALA A 91 11.99 -0.82 12.70
C ALA A 91 12.40 -1.98 11.78
N PHE A 92 11.47 -2.88 11.45
CA PHE A 92 11.69 -3.95 10.48
C PHE A 92 12.00 -3.39 9.09
N ALA A 93 11.19 -2.48 8.57
CA ALA A 93 11.40 -1.90 7.24
C ALA A 93 12.78 -1.24 7.11
N LEU A 94 13.16 -0.39 8.07
CA LEU A 94 14.45 0.32 8.07
C LEU A 94 15.63 -0.64 8.20
N ARG A 95 15.54 -1.66 9.08
CA ARG A 95 16.58 -2.69 9.22
C ARG A 95 16.85 -3.43 7.91
N HIS A 96 15.85 -3.59 7.08
CA HIS A 96 15.97 -4.22 5.77
C HIS A 96 16.11 -3.22 4.61
N HIS A 97 16.50 -1.98 4.91
CA HIS A 97 16.75 -0.92 3.91
C HIS A 97 15.54 -0.61 3.01
N ILE A 98 14.32 -0.79 3.56
CA ILE A 98 13.06 -0.56 2.84
C ILE A 98 12.44 0.77 3.28
N ALA A 99 12.28 1.68 2.32
CA ALA A 99 11.46 2.86 2.47
C ALA A 99 10.01 2.58 2.07
N LEU A 100 9.06 3.21 2.76
CA LEU A 100 7.62 3.09 2.48
C LEU A 100 7.00 4.47 2.29
N TRP A 101 6.20 4.61 1.25
CA TRP A 101 5.28 5.73 1.07
C TRP A 101 4.11 5.33 0.17
N ASP A 102 3.34 6.32 -0.26
CA ASP A 102 2.26 6.19 -1.24
C ASP A 102 2.44 7.24 -2.35
N VAL A 103 1.87 6.97 -3.51
CA VAL A 103 1.94 7.91 -4.65
C VAL A 103 1.17 9.19 -4.38
N ILE A 104 0.05 9.12 -3.63
CA ILE A 104 -0.93 10.20 -3.49
C ILE A 104 -0.82 10.84 -2.10
N ALA A 105 -0.73 12.19 -2.08
CA ALA A 105 -0.81 13.03 -0.88
C ALA A 105 -2.27 13.33 -0.50
N SER A 106 -3.13 13.59 -1.50
CA SER A 106 -4.57 13.78 -1.28
C SER A 106 -5.36 13.39 -2.53
N CYS A 107 -6.62 13.00 -2.36
CA CYS A 107 -7.52 12.69 -3.46
C CYS A 107 -8.98 12.68 -3.03
N ASP A 108 -9.88 12.64 -4.01
CA ASP A 108 -11.27 12.28 -3.79
C ASP A 108 -11.43 10.76 -4.02
N ILE A 109 -12.00 10.05 -3.03
CA ILE A 109 -12.15 8.60 -3.05
C ILE A 109 -13.48 8.17 -2.45
N THR A 110 -14.00 7.04 -2.89
CA THR A 110 -15.20 6.40 -2.32
C THR A 110 -14.78 5.17 -1.53
N GLY A 111 -14.84 5.27 -0.20
CA GLY A 111 -14.43 4.21 0.73
C GLY A 111 -12.95 3.86 0.59
N ALA A 112 -12.64 2.59 0.25
CA ALA A 112 -11.28 2.09 0.02
C ALA A 112 -11.04 1.65 -1.43
N SER A 113 -11.84 2.15 -2.38
CA SER A 113 -11.79 1.72 -3.78
C SER A 113 -10.79 2.54 -4.59
N ASP A 114 -9.63 1.99 -4.88
CA ASP A 114 -8.63 2.60 -5.77
C ASP A 114 -9.18 3.01 -7.14
N ALA A 115 -10.20 2.30 -7.64
CA ALA A 115 -10.86 2.62 -8.91
C ALA A 115 -11.65 3.94 -8.86
N SER A 116 -12.06 4.37 -7.66
CA SER A 116 -12.81 5.61 -7.44
C SER A 116 -11.93 6.86 -7.28
N ILE A 117 -10.61 6.71 -7.20
CA ILE A 117 -9.66 7.82 -7.01
C ILE A 117 -9.81 8.85 -8.13
N ARG A 118 -10.05 10.11 -7.75
CA ARG A 118 -10.14 11.30 -8.60
C ARG A 118 -9.34 12.45 -7.96
N ASN A 119 -9.03 13.48 -8.73
CA ASN A 119 -8.38 14.71 -8.27
C ASN A 119 -7.11 14.43 -7.43
N ALA A 120 -6.33 13.41 -7.83
CA ALA A 120 -5.18 12.97 -7.08
C ALA A 120 -4.04 14.01 -7.13
N VAL A 121 -3.58 14.42 -5.97
CA VAL A 121 -2.37 15.22 -5.78
C VAL A 121 -1.25 14.26 -5.36
N PRO A 122 -0.12 14.19 -6.09
CA PRO A 122 0.96 13.28 -5.75
C PRO A 122 1.82 13.79 -4.59
N ASN A 123 2.42 12.86 -3.86
CA ASN A 123 3.53 13.13 -2.96
C ASN A 123 4.78 13.54 -3.75
N ASP A 124 5.66 14.31 -3.11
CA ASP A 124 6.98 14.66 -3.66
C ASP A 124 8.03 13.65 -3.19
N LEU A 125 8.45 12.77 -4.10
CA LEU A 125 9.47 11.75 -3.79
C LEU A 125 10.91 12.27 -3.89
N ALA A 126 11.12 13.45 -4.49
CA ALA A 126 12.46 13.95 -4.76
C ALA A 126 13.36 14.09 -3.51
N PRO A 127 12.86 14.53 -2.34
CA PRO A 127 13.67 14.56 -1.12
C PRO A 127 14.23 13.19 -0.74
N ILE A 128 13.39 12.16 -0.70
CA ILE A 128 13.83 10.79 -0.36
C ILE A 128 14.87 10.29 -1.36
N LEU A 129 14.64 10.51 -2.66
CA LEU A 129 15.52 10.04 -3.73
C LEU A 129 16.86 10.78 -3.80
N ARG A 130 16.97 11.96 -3.17
CA ARG A 130 18.25 12.71 -3.06
C ARG A 130 19.02 12.35 -1.80
N ASP A 131 18.30 12.08 -0.71
CA ASP A 131 18.88 11.96 0.62
C ASP A 131 19.13 10.50 1.03
N ALA A 132 18.55 9.53 0.31
CA ALA A 132 18.77 8.10 0.50
C ALA A 132 19.22 7.41 -0.80
N PRO A 133 20.06 6.37 -0.75
CA PRO A 133 20.56 5.64 -1.90
C PRO A 133 19.49 4.69 -2.50
N ILE A 134 18.29 5.21 -2.75
CA ILE A 134 17.21 4.42 -3.35
C ILE A 134 17.61 4.01 -4.76
N ALA A 135 17.81 2.73 -4.97
CA ALA A 135 18.21 2.16 -6.25
C ALA A 135 17.01 1.75 -7.13
N HIS A 136 15.86 1.49 -6.54
CA HIS A 136 14.66 1.06 -7.27
C HIS A 136 13.37 1.39 -6.55
N ILE A 137 12.30 1.62 -7.32
CA ILE A 137 10.94 1.84 -6.82
C ILE A 137 10.07 0.61 -7.13
N PHE A 138 9.27 0.20 -6.16
CA PHE A 138 8.27 -0.86 -6.32
C PHE A 138 6.87 -0.31 -6.07
N ALA A 139 5.99 -0.33 -7.07
CA ALA A 139 4.62 0.12 -6.96
C ALA A 139 3.67 -1.06 -6.72
N THR A 140 2.99 -1.09 -5.55
CA THR A 140 2.10 -2.19 -5.16
C THR A 140 0.71 -2.06 -5.79
N GLY A 141 0.43 -2.90 -6.76
CA GLY A 141 -0.81 -2.92 -7.52
C GLY A 141 -0.81 -2.04 -8.77
N ALA A 142 -1.68 -2.35 -9.70
CA ALA A 142 -1.76 -1.67 -11.00
C ALA A 142 -2.10 -0.17 -10.86
N LYS A 143 -2.93 0.19 -9.87
CA LYS A 143 -3.32 1.59 -9.66
C LYS A 143 -2.15 2.45 -9.19
N SER A 144 -1.36 1.97 -8.23
CA SER A 144 -0.16 2.64 -7.76
C SER A 144 0.82 2.86 -8.93
N ALA A 145 1.10 1.83 -9.72
CA ALA A 145 1.98 1.94 -10.89
C ALA A 145 1.45 2.90 -11.95
N GLN A 146 0.14 2.89 -12.22
CA GLN A 146 -0.50 3.82 -13.16
C GLN A 146 -0.35 5.27 -12.70
N LEU A 147 -0.62 5.53 -11.43
CA LEU A 147 -0.53 6.86 -10.85
C LEU A 147 0.92 7.35 -10.77
N TYR A 148 1.87 6.48 -10.43
CA TYR A 148 3.29 6.80 -10.47
C TYR A 148 3.72 7.28 -11.85
N ARG A 149 3.46 6.50 -12.90
CA ARG A 149 3.83 6.87 -14.28
C ARG A 149 3.17 8.17 -14.74
N LYS A 150 1.94 8.43 -14.28
CA LYS A 150 1.20 9.62 -14.69
C LYS A 150 1.61 10.89 -13.93
N LEU A 151 1.89 10.79 -12.63
CA LEU A 151 1.97 11.95 -11.74
C LEU A 151 3.37 12.18 -11.16
N ILE A 152 4.16 11.12 -10.97
CA ILE A 152 5.48 11.18 -10.32
C ILE A 152 6.62 11.13 -11.35
N GLU A 153 6.62 10.15 -12.23
CA GLU A 153 7.72 9.90 -13.17
C GLU A 153 8.07 11.14 -14.02
N PRO A 154 7.10 11.92 -14.58
CA PRO A 154 7.44 13.15 -15.31
C PRO A 154 8.15 14.19 -14.43
N ARG A 155 7.73 14.34 -13.17
CA ARG A 155 8.35 15.29 -12.23
C ARG A 155 9.77 14.89 -11.85
N LEU A 156 10.01 13.59 -11.67
CA LEU A 156 11.37 13.07 -11.42
C LEU A 156 12.27 13.30 -12.62
N THR A 157 11.76 13.08 -13.85
CA THR A 157 12.49 13.33 -15.09
C THR A 157 12.86 14.80 -15.22
N GLU A 158 11.92 15.73 -14.96
CA GLU A 158 12.18 17.17 -14.95
C GLU A 158 13.21 17.57 -13.88
N ALA A 159 13.24 16.86 -12.75
CA ALA A 159 14.23 17.06 -11.68
C ALA A 159 15.59 16.39 -11.97
N GLY A 160 15.76 15.73 -13.12
CA GLY A 160 16.99 15.01 -13.49
C GLY A 160 17.20 13.70 -12.73
N ILE A 161 16.16 13.14 -12.11
CA ILE A 161 16.21 11.90 -11.34
C ILE A 161 15.75 10.74 -12.23
N ALA A 162 16.68 9.86 -12.59
CA ALA A 162 16.40 8.63 -13.35
C ALA A 162 16.41 7.42 -12.40
N ILE A 163 15.25 6.77 -12.22
CA ILE A 163 15.12 5.61 -11.34
C ILE A 163 14.15 4.59 -11.95
N GLY A 164 14.52 3.29 -11.85
CA GLY A 164 13.65 2.21 -12.31
C GLY A 164 12.44 1.99 -11.41
N MET A 165 11.31 1.60 -12.02
CA MET A 165 10.11 1.22 -11.26
C MET A 165 9.57 -0.11 -11.75
N THR A 166 9.29 -1.02 -10.81
CA THR A 166 8.61 -2.31 -11.06
C THR A 166 7.24 -2.33 -10.41
N GLN A 167 6.23 -2.70 -11.19
CA GLN A 167 4.89 -2.96 -10.67
C GLN A 167 4.85 -4.32 -9.99
N LEU A 168 4.44 -4.35 -8.72
CA LEU A 168 4.15 -5.56 -7.96
C LEU A 168 2.65 -5.86 -7.93
N PRO A 169 2.23 -7.12 -7.76
CA PRO A 169 0.83 -7.42 -7.49
C PRO A 169 0.37 -6.80 -6.16
N SER A 170 -0.90 -6.41 -6.11
CA SER A 170 -1.49 -5.82 -4.90
C SER A 170 -1.58 -6.86 -3.77
N THR A 171 -1.16 -6.45 -2.56
CA THR A 171 -1.32 -7.24 -1.33
C THR A 171 -2.67 -7.03 -0.64
N SER A 172 -3.49 -6.11 -1.15
CA SER A 172 -4.83 -5.83 -0.64
C SER A 172 -5.71 -7.10 -0.64
N PRO A 173 -6.61 -7.28 0.34
CA PRO A 173 -7.59 -8.36 0.32
C PRO A 173 -8.53 -8.29 -0.90
N ALA A 174 -8.68 -7.13 -1.54
CA ALA A 174 -9.43 -6.99 -2.80
C ALA A 174 -8.79 -7.75 -3.97
N ASN A 175 -7.50 -8.06 -3.92
CA ASN A 175 -6.84 -8.96 -4.88
C ASN A 175 -7.05 -10.42 -4.47
N ALA A 176 -8.23 -10.96 -4.74
CA ALA A 176 -8.58 -12.33 -4.38
C ALA A 176 -7.95 -13.40 -5.32
N SER A 177 -7.40 -12.99 -6.46
CA SER A 177 -6.84 -13.90 -7.46
C SER A 177 -5.47 -14.49 -7.06
N MET A 178 -4.74 -13.85 -6.14
CA MET A 178 -3.44 -14.32 -5.68
C MET A 178 -3.46 -14.68 -4.20
N ARG A 179 -2.91 -15.82 -3.84
CA ARG A 179 -2.71 -16.25 -2.46
C ARG A 179 -1.36 -15.77 -1.93
N LEU A 180 -1.14 -15.91 -0.63
CA LEU A 180 0.11 -15.46 0.00
C LEU A 180 1.38 -16.07 -0.63
N PRO A 181 1.46 -17.39 -0.92
CA PRO A 181 2.63 -17.96 -1.57
C PRO A 181 2.91 -17.35 -2.96
N ASP A 182 1.86 -17.08 -3.75
CA ASP A 182 1.99 -16.49 -5.08
C ASP A 182 2.57 -15.06 -4.98
N LEU A 183 2.11 -14.29 -3.98
CA LEU A 183 2.64 -12.95 -3.71
C LEU A 183 4.10 -13.00 -3.27
N ILE A 184 4.47 -13.93 -2.37
CA ILE A 184 5.85 -14.09 -1.91
C ILE A 184 6.77 -14.38 -3.10
N THR A 185 6.38 -15.30 -3.99
CA THR A 185 7.14 -15.62 -5.19
C THR A 185 7.33 -14.41 -6.10
N ALA A 186 6.23 -13.71 -6.45
CA ALA A 186 6.27 -12.56 -7.34
C ALA A 186 7.11 -11.40 -6.80
N TYR A 187 7.01 -11.15 -5.48
CA TYR A 187 7.81 -10.11 -4.83
C TYR A 187 9.29 -10.49 -4.81
N ARG A 188 9.62 -11.74 -4.44
CA ARG A 188 11.01 -12.24 -4.44
C ARG A 188 11.66 -12.07 -5.80
N GLU A 189 11.03 -12.52 -6.86
CA GLU A 189 11.53 -12.40 -8.23
C GLU A 189 11.77 -10.94 -8.63
N ALA A 190 10.85 -10.04 -8.27
CA ALA A 190 10.97 -8.63 -8.59
C ALA A 190 12.14 -7.96 -7.84
N PHE A 191 12.32 -8.25 -6.55
CA PHE A 191 13.42 -7.72 -5.75
C PHE A 191 14.77 -8.27 -6.22
N GLN A 192 14.86 -9.57 -6.52
CA GLN A 192 16.06 -10.20 -7.07
C GLN A 192 16.45 -9.60 -8.42
N LYS A 193 15.46 -9.42 -9.32
CA LYS A 193 15.68 -8.82 -10.65
C LYS A 193 16.17 -7.38 -10.56
N ALA A 194 15.65 -6.61 -9.63
CA ALA A 194 16.08 -5.22 -9.41
C ALA A 194 17.47 -5.12 -8.78
N ASN A 195 17.95 -6.20 -8.13
CA ASN A 195 19.27 -6.30 -7.48
C ASN A 195 19.57 -5.13 -6.52
N VAL A 196 18.56 -4.66 -5.80
CA VAL A 196 18.67 -3.48 -4.93
C VAL A 196 19.03 -3.81 -3.50
N LEU A 197 18.90 -5.07 -3.10
CA LEU A 197 19.25 -5.62 -1.80
C LEU A 197 20.30 -6.70 -1.98
N GLU A 198 21.27 -6.75 -1.08
CA GLU A 198 22.40 -7.66 -1.20
C GLU A 198 21.95 -9.14 -1.22
N ASN A 199 22.74 -9.97 -1.92
CA ASN A 199 22.51 -11.43 -2.02
C ASN A 199 22.41 -12.16 -0.67
N ALA A 200 22.79 -11.51 0.43
CA ALA A 200 22.67 -12.07 1.79
C ALA A 200 21.21 -12.37 2.17
N TYR A 201 20.24 -11.60 1.64
CA TYR A 201 18.81 -11.80 1.91
C TYR A 201 18.20 -13.00 1.16
N TRP A 202 18.90 -13.54 0.14
CA TRP A 202 18.36 -14.57 -0.75
C TRP A 202 18.99 -15.97 -0.55
N LYS A 203 19.81 -16.13 0.49
CA LYS A 203 20.61 -17.36 0.71
C LYS A 203 19.87 -18.49 1.41
N ASN A 204 18.53 -18.52 1.40
CA ASN A 204 17.76 -19.68 1.91
C ASN A 204 16.82 -20.23 0.87
#